data_c96eba108e486d53414a968e3f10abd6
#
_entry.id   c96eba108e486d53414a968e3f10abd6
#
_cell.length_a   1.000
_cell.length_b   1.000
_cell.length_c   1.000
_cell.angle_alpha   90.00
_cell.angle_beta   90.00
_cell.angle_gamma   90.00
#
_symmetry.space_group_name_H-M   'P 1'
#
loop_
_entity.id
_entity.type
_entity.pdbx_description
1 polymer ?
#
loop_
_entity_poly.entity_id
_entity_poly.type
_entity_poly.pdbx_seq_one_letter_code
_entity_poly.pdbx_strand_id
1 'polypeptide(L)'
;SMLLPVDERTVDQIWAFVRDTQPDDTELDSDIKKSLTVTFGEDADFLAGQQANMERFPNKQMLNNTADAGVVQTRRLIERWIEADTATAEAAE
;
A
#
# COMPACT_ATOMS: atom_id res chain seq x y z
N SER A 1 -2.53 5.29 7.80
CA SER A 1 -2.34 5.74 6.42
C SER A 1 -3.47 5.26 5.52
N MET A 2 -3.67 5.93 4.41
CA MET A 2 -4.66 5.60 3.40
C MET A 2 -3.95 5.61 2.04
N LEU A 3 -4.29 4.64 1.18
CA LEU A 3 -3.77 4.53 -0.18
C LEU A 3 -4.89 4.86 -1.16
N LEU A 4 -4.63 5.83 -2.04
CA LEU A 4 -5.57 6.26 -3.08
C LEU A 4 -4.99 5.91 -4.46
N PRO A 5 -5.62 5.01 -5.22
CA PRO A 5 -5.17 4.73 -6.58
C PRO A 5 -5.37 5.95 -7.47
N VAL A 6 -4.33 6.34 -8.20
CA VAL A 6 -4.33 7.44 -9.17
C VAL A 6 -4.49 6.87 -10.58
N ASP A 7 -3.73 5.83 -10.89
CA ASP A 7 -3.79 5.08 -12.14
C ASP A 7 -3.36 3.62 -11.92
N GLU A 8 -3.14 2.85 -12.98
CA GLU A 8 -2.75 1.43 -12.91
C GLU A 8 -1.41 1.17 -12.20
N ARG A 9 -0.59 2.19 -12.02
CA ARG A 9 0.79 2.08 -11.51
C ARG A 9 1.11 3.02 -10.37
N THR A 10 0.23 3.97 -10.11
CA THR A 10 0.48 5.07 -9.18
C THR A 10 -0.55 5.07 -8.07
N VAL A 11 -0.08 5.20 -6.87
CA VAL A 11 -0.88 5.30 -5.65
C VAL A 11 -0.40 6.50 -4.86
N ASP A 12 -1.32 7.36 -4.44
CA ASP A 12 -1.04 8.40 -3.45
C ASP A 12 -1.17 7.81 -2.05
N GLN A 13 -0.13 7.99 -1.25
CA GLN A 13 -0.15 7.65 0.16
C GLN A 13 -0.41 8.89 1.01
N ILE A 14 -1.56 8.92 1.67
CA ILE A 14 -1.90 9.94 2.67
C ILE A 14 -1.69 9.35 4.06
N TRP A 15 -0.96 10.05 4.90
CA TRP A 15 -0.72 9.61 6.26
C TRP A 15 -0.92 10.72 7.27
N ALA A 16 -1.36 10.36 8.46
CA ALA A 16 -1.42 11.21 9.63
C ALA A 16 -0.89 10.44 10.83
N PHE A 17 -0.21 11.15 11.69
CA PHE A 17 0.26 10.65 12.98
C PHE A 17 -0.40 11.47 14.09
N VAL A 18 -0.99 10.77 15.05
CA VAL A 18 -1.64 11.37 16.20
C VAL A 18 -0.94 10.87 17.46
N ARG A 19 -0.61 11.78 18.36
CA ARG A 19 -0.02 11.46 19.66
C ARG A 19 -0.79 12.16 20.78
N ASP A 20 -0.86 11.52 21.91
CA ASP A 20 -1.44 12.05 23.17
C ASP A 20 -0.39 12.41 24.21
N THR A 21 0.87 12.00 23.97
CA THR A 21 2.02 12.29 24.82
C THR A 21 2.67 13.59 24.38
N GLN A 22 2.89 14.53 25.31
CA GLN A 22 3.50 15.86 25.05
C GLN A 22 2.79 16.61 23.90
N PRO A 23 1.47 16.85 23.96
CA PRO A 23 0.69 17.35 22.83
C PRO A 23 1.13 18.75 22.34
N ASP A 24 1.76 19.54 23.19
CA ASP A 24 2.19 20.91 22.89
C ASP A 24 3.65 21.01 22.38
N ASP A 25 4.35 19.87 22.26
CA ASP A 25 5.74 19.83 21.81
C ASP A 25 5.84 19.83 20.28
N THR A 26 5.96 21.01 19.70
CA THR A 26 6.07 21.21 18.24
C THR A 26 7.42 20.79 17.66
N GLU A 27 8.47 20.73 18.48
CA GLU A 27 9.79 20.23 18.04
C GLU A 27 9.71 18.70 17.82
N LEU A 28 9.12 18.00 18.77
CA LEU A 28 8.85 16.57 18.64
C LEU A 28 7.95 16.25 17.43
N ASP A 29 6.94 17.08 17.14
CA ASP A 29 6.12 16.93 15.92
C ASP A 29 6.97 17.02 14.65
N SER A 30 7.87 17.99 14.62
CA SER A 30 8.79 18.18 13.48
C SER A 30 9.71 16.99 13.28
N ASP A 31 10.26 16.45 14.36
CA ASP A 31 11.18 15.31 14.31
C ASP A 31 10.47 14.02 13.92
N ILE A 32 9.28 13.77 14.43
CA ILE A 32 8.43 12.64 14.02
C ILE A 32 8.11 12.75 12.52
N LYS A 33 7.69 13.94 12.05
CA LYS A 33 7.39 14.16 10.64
C LYS A 33 8.60 13.87 9.75
N LYS A 34 9.79 14.37 10.12
CA LYS A 34 11.03 14.12 9.37
C LYS A 34 11.34 12.61 9.31
N SER A 35 11.30 11.95 10.46
CA SER A 35 11.55 10.50 10.55
C SER A 35 10.61 9.69 9.66
N LEU A 36 9.29 9.94 9.76
CA LEU A 36 8.29 9.26 8.94
C LEU A 36 8.45 9.56 7.44
N THR A 37 8.81 10.80 7.08
CA THR A 37 9.05 11.16 5.69
C THR A 37 10.22 10.38 5.09
N VAL A 38 11.30 10.20 5.86
CA VAL A 38 12.45 9.39 5.43
C VAL A 38 12.04 7.94 5.27
N THR A 39 11.40 7.35 6.27
CA THR A 39 10.96 5.95 6.24
C THR A 39 10.03 5.65 5.06
N PHE A 40 9.02 6.49 4.84
CA PHE A 40 8.12 6.30 3.71
C PHE A 40 8.80 6.56 2.35
N GLY A 41 9.82 7.42 2.31
CA GLY A 41 10.64 7.61 1.11
C GLY A 41 11.43 6.35 0.75
N GLU A 42 12.04 5.70 1.73
CA GLU A 42 12.75 4.43 1.54
C GLU A 42 11.78 3.32 1.06
N ASP A 43 10.58 3.25 1.63
CA ASP A 43 9.54 2.31 1.20
C ASP A 43 9.09 2.58 -0.24
N ALA A 44 8.93 3.84 -0.64
CA ALA A 44 8.53 4.23 -1.98
C ALA A 44 9.59 3.80 -3.02
N ASP A 45 10.86 4.02 -2.74
CA ASP A 45 11.97 3.60 -3.61
C ASP A 45 12.02 2.07 -3.75
N PHE A 46 11.82 1.35 -2.67
CA PHE A 46 11.77 -0.11 -2.68
C PHE A 46 10.59 -0.62 -3.50
N LEU A 47 9.40 -0.06 -3.34
CA LEU A 47 8.21 -0.42 -4.09
C LEU A 47 8.34 -0.12 -5.59
N ALA A 48 8.97 1.00 -5.95
CA ALA A 48 9.27 1.33 -7.35
C ALA A 48 10.18 0.27 -7.99
N GLY A 49 11.21 -0.18 -7.28
CA GLY A 49 12.09 -1.27 -7.72
C GLY A 49 11.35 -2.61 -7.84
N GLN A 50 10.45 -2.91 -6.91
CA GLN A 50 9.61 -4.10 -6.97
C GLN A 50 8.67 -4.07 -8.18
N GLN A 51 8.02 -2.95 -8.44
CA GLN A 51 7.14 -2.75 -9.60
C GLN A 51 7.90 -2.98 -10.91
N ALA A 52 9.09 -2.40 -11.05
CA ALA A 52 9.93 -2.60 -12.24
C ALA A 52 10.31 -4.08 -12.45
N ASN A 53 10.58 -4.82 -11.37
CA ASN A 53 10.85 -6.24 -11.45
C ASN A 53 9.61 -7.07 -11.83
N MET A 54 8.44 -6.73 -11.32
CA MET A 54 7.19 -7.40 -11.69
C MET A 54 6.88 -7.22 -13.18
N GLU A 55 7.10 -6.03 -13.73
CA GLU A 55 6.94 -5.74 -15.16
C GLU A 55 7.95 -6.48 -16.02
N ARG A 56 9.19 -6.59 -15.56
CA ARG A 56 10.26 -7.33 -16.26
C ARG A 56 10.02 -8.84 -16.27
N PHE A 57 9.34 -9.38 -15.26
CA PHE A 57 9.11 -10.81 -15.08
C PHE A 57 7.63 -11.12 -14.81
N PRO A 58 6.71 -10.83 -15.74
CA PRO A 58 5.27 -10.88 -15.51
C PRO A 58 4.73 -12.29 -15.16
N ASN A 59 5.47 -13.34 -15.55
CA ASN A 59 5.07 -14.73 -15.29
C ASN A 59 5.67 -15.31 -14.00
N LYS A 60 6.43 -14.54 -13.23
CA LYS A 60 6.95 -15.02 -11.95
C LYS A 60 5.92 -14.87 -10.86
N GLN A 61 5.64 -15.97 -10.19
CA GLN A 61 4.82 -15.95 -8.98
C GLN A 61 5.55 -15.21 -7.85
N MET A 62 4.80 -14.41 -7.09
CA MET A 62 5.30 -13.84 -5.85
C MET A 62 5.59 -14.94 -4.84
N LEU A 63 6.77 -14.91 -4.26
CA LEU A 63 7.12 -15.81 -3.16
C LEU A 63 6.52 -15.26 -1.88
N ASN A 64 5.76 -16.08 -1.20
CA ASN A 64 5.19 -15.76 0.10
C ASN A 64 5.84 -16.64 1.16
N ASN A 65 6.05 -16.07 2.34
CA ASN A 65 6.51 -16.79 3.52
C ASN A 65 5.41 -16.79 4.61
N THR A 66 5.71 -17.37 5.76
CA THR A 66 4.73 -17.47 6.85
C THR A 66 4.29 -16.12 7.40
N ALA A 67 5.15 -15.09 7.32
CA ALA A 67 4.82 -13.74 7.76
C ALA A 67 3.85 -13.03 6.81
N ASP A 68 3.73 -13.49 5.56
CA ASP A 68 2.87 -12.89 4.53
C ASP A 68 1.41 -13.36 4.60
N ALA A 69 1.01 -14.12 5.62
CA ALA A 69 -0.33 -14.67 5.72
C ALA A 69 -1.44 -13.62 5.60
N GLY A 70 -1.26 -12.45 6.23
CA GLY A 70 -2.19 -11.32 6.12
C GLY A 70 -2.29 -10.77 4.70
N VAL A 71 -1.16 -10.61 4.01
CA VAL A 71 -1.09 -10.14 2.63
C VAL A 71 -1.79 -11.11 1.69
N VAL A 72 -1.55 -12.41 1.84
CA VAL A 72 -2.19 -13.46 1.03
C VAL A 72 -3.71 -13.46 1.21
N GLN A 73 -4.20 -13.33 2.46
CA GLN A 73 -5.63 -13.26 2.73
C GLN A 73 -6.27 -12.00 2.15
N THR A 74 -5.60 -10.86 2.26
CA THR A 74 -6.09 -9.60 1.70
C THR A 74 -6.20 -9.68 0.17
N ARG A 75 -5.20 -10.22 -0.52
CA ARG A 75 -5.26 -10.42 -1.98
C ARG A 75 -6.43 -11.29 -2.40
N ARG A 76 -6.64 -12.43 -1.73
CA ARG A 76 -7.79 -13.32 -2.01
C ARG A 76 -9.13 -12.64 -1.77
N LEU A 77 -9.22 -11.73 -0.80
CA LEU A 77 -10.42 -10.96 -0.54
C LEU A 77 -10.70 -9.97 -1.67
N ILE A 78 -9.69 -9.24 -2.11
CA ILE A 78 -9.78 -8.28 -3.22
C ILE A 78 -10.15 -9.00 -4.52
N GLU A 79 -9.50 -10.12 -4.84
CA GLU A 79 -9.83 -10.95 -6.01
C GLU A 79 -11.31 -11.34 -6.03
N ARG A 80 -11.85 -11.81 -4.92
CA ARG A 80 -13.28 -12.14 -4.79
C ARG A 80 -14.21 -10.95 -4.99
N TRP A 81 -13.81 -9.75 -4.53
CA TRP A 81 -14.60 -8.54 -4.77
C TRP A 81 -14.59 -8.14 -6.23
N ILE A 82 -13.45 -8.21 -6.90
CA ILE A 82 -13.35 -7.93 -8.34
C ILE A 82 -14.22 -8.91 -9.14
N GLU A 83 -14.16 -10.20 -8.83
CA GLU A 83 -15.01 -11.23 -9.47
C GLU A 83 -16.51 -10.96 -9.28
N ALA A 84 -16.92 -10.57 -8.06
CA ALA A 84 -18.31 -10.24 -7.76
C ALA A 84 -18.79 -8.99 -8.51
N ASP A 85 -17.97 -7.95 -8.60
CA ASP A 85 -18.29 -6.71 -9.32
C ASP A 85 -18.39 -6.97 -10.83
N THR A 86 -17.49 -7.78 -11.39
CA THR A 86 -17.52 -8.17 -12.80
C THR A 86 -18.77 -8.96 -13.14
N ALA A 87 -19.12 -9.96 -12.33
CA ALA A 87 -20.35 -10.73 -12.52
C ALA A 87 -21.62 -9.87 -12.42
N THR A 88 -21.62 -8.89 -11.56
CA THR A 88 -22.74 -7.94 -11.42
C THR A 88 -22.87 -7.03 -12.64
N ALA A 89 -21.77 -6.56 -13.20
CA ALA A 89 -21.75 -5.76 -14.40
C ALA A 89 -22.24 -6.53 -15.63
N GLU A 90 -21.79 -7.77 -15.80
CA GLU A 90 -22.24 -8.67 -16.89
C GLU A 90 -23.73 -9.01 -16.79
N ALA A 91 -24.26 -9.16 -15.58
CA ALA A 91 -25.69 -9.45 -15.37
C ALA A 91 -26.59 -8.23 -15.63
N ALA A 92 -26.04 -7.02 -15.67
CA ALA A 92 -26.78 -5.78 -15.92
C ALA A 92 -26.84 -5.39 -17.42
N GLU A 93 -26.06 -6.06 -18.25
CA GLU A 93 -26.09 -5.92 -19.72
C GLU A 93 -27.14 -6.83 -20.36
#